data_34cd27ed0f983f73a7a289fd06421814
#
_entry.id   34cd27ed0f983f73a7a289fd06421814
#
_cell.length_a   1.000
_cell.length_b   1.000
_cell.length_c   1.000
_cell.angle_alpha   90.00
_cell.angle_beta   90.00
_cell.angle_gamma   90.00
#
_symmetry.space_group_name_H-M   'P 1'
#
loop_
_entity.id
_entity.type
_entity.pdbx_description
1 polymer ?
#
loop_
_entity_poly.entity_id
_entity_poly.type
_entity_poly.pdbx_seq_one_letter_code
_entity_poly.pdbx_strand_id
1 'polypeptide(L)'
;MTIDRYIPLLREYILASAPQMMREPAGHITHPYIVPSSPDSPYYSVHLWDWDSWLTSVALAQVEAETETGRFAQYEQGAVLNFLEHTGDDGQMPVQMHPDGYLRHGDFGSDEQYGLHQNMHKPVIVQHAALLARRSGDVEWLRPHLPRLEAFLTRYLDVHLHAPTGLAYWQTDFAVGVDNDPSVYYRPAASTAAIYLNSLLYRELLAFGELLEAFDDLTAANRWRRRAEDLKDAVVRHCWDERDGTFYSADLALRPVDDGDWLHSGAPRHWDSLLLRIDNWSSFLPMWAGMATQEQAQRMVQRSRETRTFNANYGVRTLSALEKMYDLRASNNPSNWLGPIWGISNYLVFRGLQKYGFLDDARELAEKTVMLFGRDLEQNGCLHEYYHPDSGEPIMTRNFQNWNFLVLQMIAFLEDRAVASEF
;
A
#
# COMPACT_ATOMS: atom_id res chain seq x y z
N MET A 1 23.74 5.00 -20.82
CA MET A 1 22.55 5.57 -21.51
C MET A 1 21.94 6.53 -20.52
N THR A 2 21.75 7.76 -20.87
CA THR A 2 21.18 8.77 -19.97
C THR A 2 19.67 8.61 -19.95
N ILE A 3 19.08 8.72 -18.77
CA ILE A 3 17.62 8.66 -18.55
C ILE A 3 16.89 9.87 -19.18
N ASP A 4 17.64 10.90 -19.55
CA ASP A 4 17.12 12.19 -20.03
C ASP A 4 16.12 12.03 -21.19
N ARG A 5 16.31 11.04 -22.06
CA ARG A 5 15.38 10.77 -23.17
C ARG A 5 14.06 10.16 -22.73
N TYR A 6 14.04 9.47 -21.58
CA TYR A 6 12.85 8.79 -21.09
C TYR A 6 11.95 9.69 -20.25
N ILE A 7 12.50 10.71 -19.62
CA ILE A 7 11.72 11.67 -18.82
C ILE A 7 10.61 12.35 -19.65
N PRO A 8 10.88 12.97 -20.80
CA PRO A 8 9.82 13.57 -21.60
C PRO A 8 8.86 12.52 -22.17
N LEU A 9 9.36 11.34 -22.57
CA LEU A 9 8.53 10.26 -23.08
C LEU A 9 7.51 9.77 -22.04
N LEU A 10 7.94 9.53 -20.80
CA LEU A 10 7.09 9.12 -19.68
C LEU A 10 6.06 10.19 -19.34
N ARG A 11 6.49 11.45 -19.26
CA ARG A 11 5.60 12.56 -18.97
C ARG A 11 4.50 12.70 -20.02
N GLU A 12 4.87 12.69 -21.32
CA GLU A 12 3.91 12.77 -22.42
C GLU A 12 2.91 11.60 -22.38
N TYR A 13 3.41 10.37 -22.21
CA TYR A 13 2.57 9.19 -22.11
C TYR A 13 1.58 9.27 -20.93
N ILE A 14 2.04 9.66 -19.74
CA ILE A 14 1.19 9.74 -18.55
C ILE A 14 0.11 10.81 -18.72
N LEU A 15 0.47 11.99 -19.23
CA LEU A 15 -0.48 13.07 -19.50
C LEU A 15 -1.57 12.67 -20.54
N ALA A 16 -1.19 11.88 -21.53
CA ALA A 16 -2.10 11.37 -22.55
C ALA A 16 -2.97 10.20 -22.05
N SER A 17 -2.43 9.36 -21.16
CA SER A 17 -3.10 8.13 -20.69
C SER A 17 -3.96 8.32 -19.45
N ALA A 18 -3.65 9.30 -18.58
CA ALA A 18 -4.41 9.54 -17.35
C ALA A 18 -5.92 9.74 -17.59
N PRO A 19 -6.39 10.47 -18.62
CA PRO A 19 -7.83 10.58 -18.92
C PRO A 19 -8.49 9.25 -19.25
N GLN A 20 -7.73 8.25 -19.73
CA GLN A 20 -8.26 6.94 -20.11
C GLN A 20 -8.62 6.07 -18.90
N MET A 21 -8.18 6.44 -17.69
CA MET A 21 -8.51 5.77 -16.44
C MET A 21 -9.82 6.26 -15.82
N MET A 22 -10.39 7.35 -16.34
CA MET A 22 -11.58 7.98 -15.79
C MET A 22 -12.84 7.27 -16.29
N ARG A 23 -13.82 7.07 -15.39
CA ARG A 23 -15.11 6.43 -15.69
C ARG A 23 -16.26 7.27 -15.14
N GLU A 24 -17.32 7.31 -15.93
CA GLU A 24 -18.59 7.91 -15.50
C GLU A 24 -19.37 6.94 -14.58
N PRO A 25 -20.27 7.45 -13.74
CA PRO A 25 -21.12 6.63 -12.88
C PRO A 25 -21.85 5.54 -13.65
N ALA A 26 -21.89 4.34 -13.10
CA ALA A 26 -22.59 3.21 -13.70
C ALA A 26 -23.04 2.20 -12.61
N GLY A 27 -24.29 1.75 -12.67
CA GLY A 27 -24.83 0.73 -11.77
C GLY A 27 -24.66 1.08 -10.29
N HIS A 28 -23.95 0.25 -9.56
CA HIS A 28 -23.67 0.48 -8.14
C HIS A 28 -22.61 1.55 -7.85
N ILE A 29 -21.89 2.00 -8.85
CA ILE A 29 -20.91 3.09 -8.72
C ILE A 29 -21.62 4.40 -9.08
N THR A 30 -21.96 5.19 -8.06
CA THR A 30 -22.86 6.34 -8.17
C THR A 30 -22.14 7.66 -8.47
N HIS A 31 -20.82 7.72 -8.27
CA HIS A 31 -19.98 8.88 -8.57
C HIS A 31 -18.97 8.55 -9.68
N PRO A 32 -18.43 9.56 -10.40
CA PRO A 32 -17.29 9.38 -11.29
C PRO A 32 -16.13 8.71 -10.54
N TYR A 33 -15.34 7.86 -11.21
CA TYR A 33 -14.33 7.09 -10.53
C TYR A 33 -13.10 6.80 -11.39
N ILE A 34 -12.08 6.23 -10.76
CA ILE A 34 -10.80 5.91 -11.37
C ILE A 34 -10.61 4.38 -11.40
N VAL A 35 -10.12 3.88 -12.53
CA VAL A 35 -9.73 2.48 -12.69
C VAL A 35 -8.22 2.36 -12.93
N PRO A 36 -7.59 1.23 -12.59
CA PRO A 36 -6.13 1.06 -12.72
C PRO A 36 -5.59 1.07 -14.14
N SER A 37 -6.42 0.78 -15.14
CA SER A 37 -5.97 0.54 -16.51
C SER A 37 -6.82 1.27 -17.56
N SER A 38 -6.27 1.42 -18.77
CA SER A 38 -7.02 1.91 -19.94
C SER A 38 -8.10 0.93 -20.38
N PRO A 39 -9.09 1.37 -21.22
CA PRO A 39 -10.22 0.53 -21.64
C PRO A 39 -9.84 -0.76 -22.37
N ASP A 40 -8.72 -0.77 -23.05
CA ASP A 40 -8.21 -1.92 -23.82
C ASP A 40 -7.35 -2.89 -22.99
N SER A 41 -7.19 -2.64 -21.72
CA SER A 41 -6.58 -3.62 -20.81
C SER A 41 -7.55 -4.78 -20.56
N PRO A 42 -7.07 -6.04 -20.61
CA PRO A 42 -7.91 -7.21 -20.33
C PRO A 42 -8.36 -7.28 -18.87
N TYR A 43 -7.67 -6.57 -17.99
CA TYR A 43 -7.93 -6.55 -16.55
C TYR A 43 -7.98 -5.11 -16.05
N TYR A 44 -8.66 -4.90 -14.93
CA TYR A 44 -8.68 -3.63 -14.17
C TYR A 44 -9.29 -2.41 -14.89
N SER A 45 -9.94 -2.60 -16.06
CA SER A 45 -10.47 -1.47 -16.86
C SER A 45 -11.87 -0.99 -16.44
N VAL A 46 -12.54 -1.68 -15.50
CA VAL A 46 -13.92 -1.40 -15.10
C VAL A 46 -14.07 -1.20 -13.59
N HIS A 47 -13.30 -1.94 -12.80
CA HIS A 47 -13.43 -1.95 -11.35
C HIS A 47 -12.79 -0.73 -10.69
N LEU A 48 -13.48 -0.16 -9.71
CA LEU A 48 -12.90 0.74 -8.72
C LEU A 48 -12.25 -0.11 -7.63
N TRP A 49 -10.93 0.03 -7.46
CA TRP A 49 -10.15 -0.67 -6.45
C TRP A 49 -9.70 0.29 -5.35
N ASP A 50 -9.51 -0.22 -4.14
CA ASP A 50 -9.17 0.53 -2.94
C ASP A 50 -7.82 1.27 -3.03
N TRP A 51 -6.70 0.61 -2.79
CA TRP A 51 -5.38 1.25 -2.81
C TRP A 51 -4.94 1.74 -4.17
N ASP A 52 -5.50 1.16 -5.26
CA ASP A 52 -5.23 1.58 -6.63
C ASP A 52 -5.72 3.01 -6.88
N SER A 53 -6.94 3.32 -6.47
CA SER A 53 -7.50 4.67 -6.64
C SER A 53 -6.75 5.70 -5.80
N TRP A 54 -6.31 5.34 -4.58
CA TRP A 54 -5.47 6.18 -3.75
C TRP A 54 -4.11 6.46 -4.41
N LEU A 55 -3.39 5.41 -4.86
CA LEU A 55 -2.06 5.55 -5.48
C LEU A 55 -2.14 6.30 -6.81
N THR A 56 -3.22 6.08 -7.59
CA THR A 56 -3.45 6.89 -8.79
C THR A 56 -3.65 8.37 -8.42
N SER A 57 -4.42 8.68 -7.37
CA SER A 57 -4.60 10.08 -6.93
C SER A 57 -3.29 10.70 -6.40
N VAL A 58 -2.42 9.91 -5.76
CA VAL A 58 -1.07 10.37 -5.41
C VAL A 58 -0.27 10.74 -6.67
N ALA A 59 -0.32 9.92 -7.72
CA ALA A 59 0.33 10.23 -9.00
C ALA A 59 -0.29 11.46 -9.67
N LEU A 60 -1.62 11.56 -9.69
CA LEU A 60 -2.35 12.70 -10.24
C LEU A 60 -2.07 14.01 -9.48
N ALA A 61 -1.74 13.93 -8.19
CA ALA A 61 -1.29 15.12 -7.45
C ALA A 61 -0.04 15.74 -8.06
N GLN A 62 0.90 14.92 -8.58
CA GLN A 62 2.07 15.44 -9.30
C GLN A 62 1.69 15.99 -10.68
N VAL A 63 0.75 15.35 -11.39
CA VAL A 63 0.21 15.87 -12.66
C VAL A 63 -0.42 17.25 -12.44
N GLU A 64 -1.26 17.41 -11.41
CA GLU A 64 -1.90 18.69 -11.10
C GLU A 64 -0.90 19.77 -10.68
N ALA A 65 0.13 19.40 -9.91
CA ALA A 65 1.20 20.34 -9.56
C ALA A 65 1.99 20.86 -10.79
N GLU A 66 1.96 20.12 -11.91
CA GLU A 66 2.62 20.50 -13.17
C GLU A 66 1.68 21.18 -14.18
N THR A 67 0.37 20.92 -14.12
CA THR A 67 -0.59 21.35 -15.15
C THR A 67 -1.67 22.32 -14.67
N GLU A 68 -1.95 22.32 -13.35
CA GLU A 68 -2.95 23.18 -12.69
C GLU A 68 -4.35 23.14 -13.35
N THR A 69 -4.75 22.00 -13.90
CA THR A 69 -5.99 21.88 -14.69
C THR A 69 -7.22 21.54 -13.85
N GLY A 70 -7.08 20.92 -12.70
CA GLY A 70 -8.18 20.44 -11.84
C GLY A 70 -9.10 19.39 -12.48
N ARG A 71 -8.73 18.87 -13.66
CA ARG A 71 -9.63 18.06 -14.52
C ARG A 71 -9.96 16.69 -13.95
N PHE A 72 -9.16 16.18 -13.02
CA PHE A 72 -9.35 14.85 -12.43
C PHE A 72 -10.07 14.88 -11.08
N ALA A 73 -10.22 16.06 -10.46
CA ALA A 73 -10.70 16.22 -9.09
C ALA A 73 -12.06 15.51 -8.83
N GLN A 74 -13.00 15.58 -9.76
CA GLN A 74 -14.30 14.92 -9.60
C GLN A 74 -14.21 13.40 -9.58
N TYR A 75 -13.27 12.79 -10.32
CA TYR A 75 -13.07 11.34 -10.37
C TYR A 75 -12.36 10.84 -9.13
N GLU A 76 -11.40 11.59 -8.63
CA GLU A 76 -10.66 11.30 -7.41
C GLU A 76 -11.59 11.39 -6.19
N GLN A 77 -12.34 12.48 -6.07
CA GLN A 77 -13.34 12.66 -5.02
C GLN A 77 -14.45 11.61 -5.12
N GLY A 78 -14.92 11.33 -6.32
CA GLY A 78 -15.96 10.32 -6.56
C GLY A 78 -15.48 8.90 -6.20
N ALA A 79 -14.20 8.56 -6.40
CA ALA A 79 -13.64 7.29 -5.95
C ALA A 79 -13.77 7.14 -4.42
N VAL A 80 -13.44 8.17 -3.65
CA VAL A 80 -13.60 8.18 -2.18
C VAL A 80 -15.08 8.09 -1.79
N LEU A 81 -15.96 8.89 -2.40
CA LEU A 81 -17.39 8.93 -2.08
C LEU A 81 -18.06 7.57 -2.33
N ASN A 82 -17.72 6.90 -3.42
CA ASN A 82 -18.28 5.57 -3.72
C ASN A 82 -17.97 4.57 -2.58
N PHE A 83 -16.74 4.52 -2.09
CA PHE A 83 -16.39 3.64 -0.96
C PHE A 83 -17.11 4.05 0.33
N LEU A 84 -17.16 5.35 0.63
CA LEU A 84 -17.81 5.85 1.84
C LEU A 84 -19.32 5.57 1.85
N GLU A 85 -20.01 5.74 0.72
CA GLU A 85 -21.44 5.47 0.62
C GLU A 85 -21.79 3.99 0.74
N HIS A 86 -20.86 3.10 0.37
CA HIS A 86 -21.02 1.66 0.47
C HIS A 86 -20.39 1.03 1.74
N THR A 87 -19.92 1.87 2.66
CA THR A 87 -19.46 1.41 3.98
C THR A 87 -20.65 1.00 4.83
N GLY A 88 -20.61 -0.19 5.42
CA GLY A 88 -21.62 -0.66 6.37
C GLY A 88 -21.63 0.12 7.67
N ASP A 89 -22.74 0.04 8.42
CA ASP A 89 -22.84 0.68 9.74
C ASP A 89 -21.81 0.15 10.74
N ASP A 90 -21.31 -1.05 10.53
CA ASP A 90 -20.25 -1.70 11.30
C ASP A 90 -18.83 -1.31 10.85
N GLY A 91 -18.69 -0.42 9.87
CA GLY A 91 -17.43 0.04 9.32
C GLY A 91 -16.83 -0.88 8.24
N GLN A 92 -17.50 -1.98 7.85
CA GLN A 92 -17.06 -2.83 6.75
C GLN A 92 -17.12 -2.08 5.42
N MET A 93 -15.98 -1.89 4.78
CA MET A 93 -15.84 -1.17 3.51
C MET A 93 -15.43 -2.14 2.39
N PRO A 94 -16.01 -2.05 1.18
CA PRO A 94 -15.64 -2.91 0.06
C PRO A 94 -14.16 -2.76 -0.33
N VAL A 95 -13.52 -3.85 -0.76
CA VAL A 95 -12.16 -3.84 -1.35
C VAL A 95 -12.20 -3.32 -2.78
N GLN A 96 -13.26 -3.67 -3.52
CA GLN A 96 -13.49 -3.25 -4.89
C GLN A 96 -14.97 -3.06 -5.17
N MET A 97 -15.26 -2.28 -6.20
CA MET A 97 -16.62 -2.07 -6.70
C MET A 97 -16.66 -2.26 -8.21
N HIS A 98 -17.74 -2.86 -8.69
CA HIS A 98 -18.06 -3.00 -10.11
C HIS A 98 -19.45 -2.40 -10.37
N PRO A 99 -19.78 -1.92 -11.57
CA PRO A 99 -21.13 -1.44 -11.87
C PRO A 99 -22.25 -2.44 -11.52
N ASP A 100 -22.00 -3.74 -11.65
CA ASP A 100 -22.96 -4.81 -11.32
C ASP A 100 -22.99 -5.23 -9.85
N GLY A 101 -22.07 -4.72 -9.02
CA GLY A 101 -21.96 -5.08 -7.62
C GLY A 101 -20.64 -4.71 -6.98
N TYR A 102 -20.35 -5.21 -5.77
CA TYR A 102 -19.09 -4.99 -5.07
C TYR A 102 -18.76 -6.17 -4.16
N LEU A 103 -17.48 -6.37 -3.92
CA LEU A 103 -17.02 -7.39 -3.00
C LEU A 103 -17.19 -6.92 -1.56
N ARG A 104 -18.12 -7.53 -0.88
CA ARG A 104 -18.34 -7.45 0.56
C ARG A 104 -18.06 -8.79 1.21
N HIS A 105 -18.10 -8.75 2.51
CA HIS A 105 -18.24 -9.88 3.42
C HIS A 105 -19.13 -10.99 2.82
N GLY A 106 -18.57 -12.19 2.66
CA GLY A 106 -19.28 -13.34 2.11
C GLY A 106 -19.02 -13.66 0.62
N ASP A 107 -18.53 -12.72 -0.17
CA ASP A 107 -18.39 -12.92 -1.62
C ASP A 107 -17.24 -13.88 -2.00
N PHE A 108 -16.28 -14.10 -1.08
CA PHE A 108 -15.14 -14.99 -1.27
C PHE A 108 -15.15 -16.26 -0.40
N GLY A 109 -16.30 -16.77 -0.10
CA GLY A 109 -16.47 -17.83 0.84
C GLY A 109 -17.08 -17.29 2.14
N SER A 110 -18.06 -18.01 2.67
CA SER A 110 -18.81 -17.54 3.82
C SER A 110 -17.92 -17.53 5.07
N ASP A 111 -18.08 -16.54 5.93
CA ASP A 111 -17.58 -16.56 7.30
C ASP A 111 -18.01 -17.82 8.03
N GLU A 112 -19.15 -18.41 7.64
CA GLU A 112 -19.64 -19.69 8.13
C GLU A 112 -18.63 -20.82 7.91
N GLN A 113 -17.85 -20.78 6.80
CA GLN A 113 -16.84 -21.80 6.52
C GLN A 113 -15.62 -21.70 7.43
N TYR A 114 -15.24 -20.48 7.87
CA TYR A 114 -14.01 -20.25 8.65
C TYR A 114 -14.28 -19.63 10.03
N GLY A 115 -15.51 -19.18 10.30
CA GLY A 115 -15.89 -18.50 11.56
C GLY A 115 -15.16 -17.19 11.79
N LEU A 116 -14.68 -16.54 10.71
CA LEU A 116 -13.86 -15.35 10.74
C LEU A 116 -14.46 -14.24 9.88
N HIS A 117 -14.20 -13.02 10.27
CA HIS A 117 -14.47 -11.86 9.42
C HIS A 117 -13.56 -11.88 8.19
N GLN A 118 -13.97 -11.21 7.11
CA GLN A 118 -13.16 -11.08 5.92
C GLN A 118 -12.33 -9.80 5.95
N ASN A 119 -11.26 -9.78 5.15
CA ASN A 119 -10.53 -8.57 4.88
C ASN A 119 -11.44 -7.54 4.19
N MET A 120 -11.17 -6.28 4.43
CA MET A 120 -11.90 -5.15 3.87
C MET A 120 -10.92 -4.18 3.19
N HIS A 121 -11.43 -3.09 2.66
CA HIS A 121 -10.64 -1.99 2.10
C HIS A 121 -9.37 -1.76 2.92
N LYS A 122 -8.22 -1.73 2.25
CA LYS A 122 -6.94 -1.47 2.91
C LYS A 122 -6.98 -0.11 3.61
N PRO A 123 -6.26 0.06 4.74
CA PRO A 123 -6.33 1.30 5.50
C PRO A 123 -5.59 2.45 4.78
N VAL A 124 -6.24 2.99 3.74
CA VAL A 124 -5.74 4.08 2.89
C VAL A 124 -6.82 5.09 2.49
N ILE A 125 -8.10 4.85 2.84
CA ILE A 125 -9.20 5.74 2.43
C ILE A 125 -9.12 7.11 3.10
N VAL A 126 -8.68 7.17 4.37
CA VAL A 126 -8.50 8.44 5.08
C VAL A 126 -7.32 9.20 4.52
N GLN A 127 -6.22 8.50 4.19
CA GLN A 127 -5.06 9.10 3.51
C GLN A 127 -5.49 9.68 2.16
N HIS A 128 -6.32 8.96 1.40
CA HIS A 128 -6.86 9.43 0.13
C HIS A 128 -7.71 10.68 0.31
N ALA A 129 -8.66 10.66 1.25
CA ALA A 129 -9.52 11.80 1.58
C ALA A 129 -8.71 13.03 2.04
N ALA A 130 -7.70 12.83 2.91
CA ALA A 130 -6.83 13.89 3.41
C ALA A 130 -5.98 14.51 2.29
N LEU A 131 -5.43 13.69 1.37
CA LEU A 131 -4.72 14.17 0.18
C LEU A 131 -5.61 15.12 -0.64
N LEU A 132 -6.86 14.73 -0.92
CA LEU A 132 -7.77 15.52 -1.73
C LEU A 132 -8.21 16.81 -1.02
N ALA A 133 -8.52 16.73 0.27
CA ALA A 133 -8.88 17.89 1.07
C ALA A 133 -7.74 18.92 1.14
N ARG A 134 -6.50 18.47 1.38
CA ARG A 134 -5.32 19.35 1.40
C ARG A 134 -5.10 20.02 0.03
N ARG A 135 -5.20 19.25 -1.06
CA ARG A 135 -4.95 19.76 -2.40
C ARG A 135 -6.00 20.76 -2.87
N SER A 136 -7.28 20.52 -2.54
CA SER A 136 -8.38 21.43 -2.87
C SER A 136 -8.48 22.64 -1.94
N GLY A 137 -7.91 22.56 -0.73
CA GLY A 137 -8.13 23.53 0.34
C GLY A 137 -9.54 23.48 0.92
N ASP A 138 -10.33 22.47 0.59
CA ASP A 138 -11.70 22.26 1.07
C ASP A 138 -11.79 20.90 1.76
N VAL A 139 -12.12 20.90 3.04
CA VAL A 139 -12.34 19.72 3.87
C VAL A 139 -13.84 19.46 4.12
N GLU A 140 -14.71 20.46 3.87
CA GLU A 140 -16.11 20.43 4.29
C GLU A 140 -16.92 19.32 3.61
N TRP A 141 -16.56 18.90 2.40
CA TRP A 141 -17.22 17.78 1.74
C TRP A 141 -17.09 16.46 2.50
N LEU A 142 -16.09 16.32 3.37
CA LEU A 142 -15.89 15.14 4.22
C LEU A 142 -16.74 15.16 5.50
N ARG A 143 -17.26 16.31 5.92
CA ARG A 143 -18.02 16.45 7.18
C ARG A 143 -19.16 15.43 7.33
N PRO A 144 -20.01 15.18 6.33
CA PRO A 144 -21.08 14.17 6.42
C PRO A 144 -20.56 12.74 6.54
N HIS A 145 -19.30 12.50 6.14
CA HIS A 145 -18.68 11.17 6.04
C HIS A 145 -17.74 10.85 7.21
N LEU A 146 -17.42 11.80 8.08
CA LEU A 146 -16.57 11.56 9.26
C LEU A 146 -17.01 10.36 10.11
N PRO A 147 -18.31 10.15 10.38
CA PRO A 147 -18.73 8.98 11.15
C PRO A 147 -18.41 7.65 10.47
N ARG A 148 -18.44 7.58 9.13
CA ARG A 148 -18.11 6.37 8.36
C ARG A 148 -16.60 6.11 8.33
N LEU A 149 -15.79 7.15 8.22
CA LEU A 149 -14.33 7.04 8.35
C LEU A 149 -13.93 6.57 9.76
N GLU A 150 -14.59 7.12 10.80
CA GLU A 150 -14.36 6.67 12.18
C GLU A 150 -14.81 5.22 12.40
N ALA A 151 -15.96 4.81 11.87
CA ALA A 151 -16.43 3.43 11.93
C ALA A 151 -15.47 2.45 11.26
N PHE A 152 -14.97 2.81 10.05
CA PHE A 152 -13.96 2.03 9.33
C PHE A 152 -12.68 1.80 10.16
N LEU A 153 -12.12 2.86 10.74
CA LEU A 153 -10.93 2.76 11.58
C LEU A 153 -11.20 1.99 12.88
N THR A 154 -12.36 2.20 13.49
CA THR A 154 -12.78 1.49 14.70
C THR A 154 -12.87 0.00 14.42
N ARG A 155 -13.42 -0.40 13.26
CA ARG A 155 -13.47 -1.81 12.87
C ARG A 155 -12.08 -2.42 12.73
N TYR A 156 -11.09 -1.71 12.16
CA TYR A 156 -9.71 -2.19 12.16
C TYR A 156 -9.19 -2.46 13.58
N LEU A 157 -9.46 -1.57 14.51
CA LEU A 157 -8.99 -1.69 15.88
C LEU A 157 -9.77 -2.73 16.71
N ASP A 158 -11.02 -3.01 16.36
CA ASP A 158 -11.85 -3.97 17.08
C ASP A 158 -11.77 -5.40 16.51
N VAL A 159 -11.66 -5.54 15.18
CA VAL A 159 -11.76 -6.82 14.48
C VAL A 159 -10.42 -7.33 13.97
N HIS A 160 -9.51 -6.44 13.59
CA HIS A 160 -8.23 -6.79 13.01
C HIS A 160 -7.04 -6.56 13.96
N LEU A 161 -7.25 -6.30 15.24
CA LEU A 161 -6.20 -6.05 16.21
C LEU A 161 -5.96 -7.26 17.12
N HIS A 162 -4.73 -7.72 17.20
CA HIS A 162 -4.31 -8.77 18.14
C HIS A 162 -4.03 -8.14 19.51
N ALA A 163 -4.97 -8.28 20.44
CA ALA A 163 -4.93 -7.62 21.73
C ALA A 163 -3.62 -7.80 22.53
N PRO A 164 -2.97 -9.02 22.55
CA PRO A 164 -1.72 -9.18 23.30
C PRO A 164 -0.54 -8.38 22.75
N THR A 165 -0.48 -8.14 21.42
CA THR A 165 0.65 -7.42 20.79
C THR A 165 0.31 -5.99 20.42
N GLY A 166 -0.97 -5.65 20.24
CA GLY A 166 -1.39 -4.38 19.67
C GLY A 166 -1.15 -4.24 18.16
N LEU A 167 -0.78 -5.33 17.46
CA LEU A 167 -0.57 -5.34 16.02
C LEU A 167 -1.84 -5.66 15.27
N ALA A 168 -2.03 -5.02 14.11
CA ALA A 168 -3.09 -5.36 13.19
C ALA A 168 -2.70 -6.59 12.33
N TYR A 169 -3.69 -7.45 12.02
CA TYR A 169 -3.52 -8.66 11.24
C TYR A 169 -4.56 -8.82 10.14
N TRP A 170 -4.23 -9.62 9.13
CA TRP A 170 -5.16 -10.02 8.10
C TRP A 170 -6.02 -11.20 8.57
N GLN A 171 -7.32 -11.15 8.31
CA GLN A 171 -8.24 -12.23 8.64
C GLN A 171 -7.95 -13.51 7.82
N THR A 172 -7.63 -13.32 6.54
CA THR A 172 -7.27 -14.38 5.59
C THR A 172 -6.13 -13.91 4.69
N ASP A 173 -5.62 -14.78 3.84
CA ASP A 173 -4.64 -14.45 2.80
C ASP A 173 -5.30 -13.90 1.51
N PHE A 174 -6.60 -13.65 1.53
CA PHE A 174 -7.36 -13.16 0.38
C PHE A 174 -7.60 -11.65 0.47
N ALA A 175 -7.61 -10.97 -0.69
CA ALA A 175 -7.85 -9.52 -0.81
C ALA A 175 -6.84 -8.63 -0.02
N VAL A 176 -5.65 -9.15 0.22
CA VAL A 176 -4.59 -8.43 0.94
C VAL A 176 -3.79 -7.48 0.05
N GLY A 177 -3.91 -7.61 -1.29
CA GLY A 177 -3.24 -6.79 -2.30
C GLY A 177 -1.85 -7.29 -2.68
N VAL A 178 -1.10 -7.87 -1.76
CA VAL A 178 0.18 -8.56 -2.00
C VAL A 178 -0.11 -10.07 -2.03
N ASP A 179 -0.76 -10.52 -3.10
CA ASP A 179 -1.57 -11.76 -3.14
C ASP A 179 -0.83 -13.04 -2.79
N ASN A 180 0.47 -13.15 -3.08
CA ASN A 180 1.28 -14.31 -2.73
C ASN A 180 2.48 -13.96 -1.83
N ASP A 181 2.34 -12.93 -0.96
CA ASP A 181 3.34 -12.63 0.06
C ASP A 181 3.57 -13.86 0.96
N PRO A 182 4.77 -14.43 1.00
CA PRO A 182 5.05 -15.63 1.78
C PRO A 182 4.81 -15.47 3.29
N SER A 183 4.75 -14.25 3.80
CA SER A 183 4.43 -13.99 5.21
C SER A 183 2.94 -14.12 5.53
N VAL A 184 2.07 -14.13 4.50
CA VAL A 184 0.61 -14.22 4.64
C VAL A 184 0.04 -15.44 3.92
N TYR A 185 0.50 -15.69 2.71
CA TYR A 185 -0.02 -16.69 1.79
C TYR A 185 0.14 -18.12 2.35
N TYR A 186 -0.94 -18.91 2.30
CA TYR A 186 -1.03 -20.25 2.86
C TYR A 186 -0.79 -20.35 4.39
N ARG A 187 -0.86 -19.24 5.10
CA ARG A 187 -0.82 -19.28 6.55
C ARG A 187 -2.24 -19.47 7.14
N PRO A 188 -2.35 -19.95 8.38
CA PRO A 188 -3.63 -20.01 9.06
C PRO A 188 -4.30 -18.63 9.12
N ALA A 189 -5.61 -18.61 9.05
CA ALA A 189 -6.39 -17.38 9.21
C ALA A 189 -6.03 -16.66 10.53
N ALA A 190 -6.04 -15.33 10.52
CA ALA A 190 -5.74 -14.47 11.67
C ALA A 190 -4.36 -14.72 12.32
N SER A 191 -3.40 -15.26 11.56
CA SER A 191 -2.09 -15.68 12.11
C SER A 191 -0.94 -14.73 11.81
N THR A 192 -1.12 -13.75 10.93
CA THR A 192 -0.03 -12.87 10.49
C THR A 192 -0.35 -11.39 10.70
N ALA A 193 0.44 -10.74 11.55
CA ALA A 193 0.54 -9.30 11.56
C ALA A 193 1.52 -8.85 10.46
N ALA A 194 0.98 -8.59 9.26
CA ALA A 194 1.78 -8.16 8.13
C ALA A 194 2.32 -6.75 8.35
N ILE A 195 3.63 -6.56 8.09
CA ILE A 195 4.28 -5.26 8.32
C ILE A 195 3.71 -4.15 7.44
N TYR A 196 3.31 -4.49 6.19
CA TYR A 196 2.72 -3.49 5.30
C TYR A 196 1.32 -3.04 5.77
N LEU A 197 0.48 -3.96 6.29
CA LEU A 197 -0.80 -3.59 6.89
C LEU A 197 -0.62 -2.59 8.04
N ASN A 198 0.31 -2.88 8.96
CA ASN A 198 0.57 -2.04 10.12
C ASN A 198 1.17 -0.68 9.72
N SER A 199 1.97 -0.64 8.65
CA SER A 199 2.53 0.59 8.09
C SER A 199 1.45 1.47 7.46
N LEU A 200 0.53 0.87 6.70
CA LEU A 200 -0.62 1.56 6.12
C LEU A 200 -1.56 2.09 7.22
N LEU A 201 -1.90 1.24 8.19
CA LEU A 201 -2.81 1.61 9.28
C LEU A 201 -2.23 2.72 10.16
N TYR A 202 -0.95 2.70 10.45
CA TYR A 202 -0.29 3.78 11.20
C TYR A 202 -0.51 5.14 10.52
N ARG A 203 -0.25 5.22 9.21
CA ARG A 203 -0.46 6.46 8.46
C ARG A 203 -1.93 6.83 8.35
N GLU A 204 -2.80 5.85 8.25
CA GLU A 204 -4.25 6.05 8.21
C GLU A 204 -4.78 6.70 9.49
N LEU A 205 -4.31 6.24 10.65
CA LEU A 205 -4.64 6.82 11.96
C LEU A 205 -4.11 8.27 12.09
N LEU A 206 -2.91 8.55 11.57
CA LEU A 206 -2.37 9.91 11.54
C LEU A 206 -3.17 10.83 10.63
N ALA A 207 -3.54 10.35 9.43
CA ALA A 207 -4.36 11.11 8.48
C ALA A 207 -5.72 11.47 9.07
N PHE A 208 -6.35 10.57 9.82
CA PHE A 208 -7.61 10.87 10.48
C PHE A 208 -7.45 11.92 11.60
N GLY A 209 -6.35 11.84 12.36
CA GLY A 209 -6.01 12.88 13.32
C GLY A 209 -5.84 14.26 12.66
N GLU A 210 -5.24 14.30 11.47
CA GLU A 210 -5.07 15.53 10.69
C GLU A 210 -6.42 16.08 10.15
N LEU A 211 -7.28 15.22 9.65
CA LEU A 211 -8.63 15.63 9.22
C LEU A 211 -9.46 16.20 10.39
N LEU A 212 -9.44 15.54 11.55
CA LEU A 212 -10.17 16.02 12.72
C LEU A 212 -9.63 17.37 13.21
N GLU A 213 -8.33 17.60 13.12
CA GLU A 213 -7.73 18.91 13.43
C GLU A 213 -8.22 19.99 12.43
N ALA A 214 -8.36 19.66 11.15
CA ALA A 214 -8.92 20.57 10.15
C ALA A 214 -10.39 20.91 10.39
N PHE A 215 -11.10 20.07 11.19
CA PHE A 215 -12.47 20.33 11.67
C PHE A 215 -12.50 20.93 13.10
N ASP A 216 -11.37 21.40 13.63
CA ASP A 216 -11.23 21.97 14.97
C ASP A 216 -11.51 20.99 16.13
N ASP A 217 -11.59 19.67 15.90
CA ASP A 217 -11.72 18.67 16.96
C ASP A 217 -10.35 18.16 17.44
N LEU A 218 -9.63 19.01 18.12
CA LEU A 218 -8.29 18.70 18.68
C LEU A 218 -8.32 17.54 19.69
N THR A 219 -9.43 17.37 20.40
CA THR A 219 -9.56 16.29 21.40
C THR A 219 -9.60 14.93 20.73
N ALA A 220 -10.45 14.75 19.74
CA ALA A 220 -10.50 13.53 18.95
C ALA A 220 -9.21 13.33 18.14
N ALA A 221 -8.67 14.37 17.51
CA ALA A 221 -7.40 14.31 16.78
C ALA A 221 -6.27 13.74 17.64
N ASN A 222 -6.10 14.24 18.87
CA ASN A 222 -5.08 13.75 19.80
C ASN A 222 -5.34 12.30 20.26
N ARG A 223 -6.60 11.88 20.36
CA ARG A 223 -6.95 10.49 20.70
C ARG A 223 -6.49 9.54 19.59
N TRP A 224 -6.72 9.89 18.32
CA TRP A 224 -6.34 9.06 17.16
C TRP A 224 -4.83 9.05 16.92
N ARG A 225 -4.15 10.17 17.14
CA ARG A 225 -2.67 10.23 17.11
C ARG A 225 -2.04 9.34 18.19
N ARG A 226 -2.60 9.27 19.39
CA ARG A 226 -2.13 8.32 20.40
C ARG A 226 -2.28 6.87 19.97
N ARG A 227 -3.40 6.49 19.35
CA ARG A 227 -3.58 5.16 18.79
C ARG A 227 -2.53 4.83 17.69
N ALA A 228 -2.16 5.81 16.90
CA ALA A 228 -1.06 5.65 15.93
C ALA A 228 0.27 5.39 16.66
N GLU A 229 0.62 6.16 17.68
CA GLU A 229 1.86 5.93 18.43
C GLU A 229 1.86 4.58 19.17
N ASP A 230 0.73 4.16 19.74
CA ASP A 230 0.59 2.83 20.34
C ASP A 230 0.86 1.71 19.33
N LEU A 231 0.35 1.84 18.10
CA LEU A 231 0.61 0.90 17.00
C LEU A 231 2.08 0.91 16.58
N LYS A 232 2.69 2.08 16.46
CA LYS A 232 4.13 2.21 16.15
C LYS A 232 5.00 1.52 17.21
N ASP A 233 4.69 1.73 18.49
CA ASP A 233 5.41 1.09 19.59
C ASP A 233 5.26 -0.45 19.53
N ALA A 234 4.07 -0.94 19.17
CA ALA A 234 3.83 -2.36 18.94
C ALA A 234 4.66 -2.90 17.77
N VAL A 235 4.70 -2.18 16.64
CA VAL A 235 5.51 -2.56 15.47
C VAL A 235 7.00 -2.59 15.82
N VAL A 236 7.52 -1.58 16.49
CA VAL A 236 8.95 -1.56 16.90
C VAL A 236 9.26 -2.71 17.85
N ARG A 237 8.37 -2.99 18.80
CA ARG A 237 8.56 -4.06 19.80
C ARG A 237 8.50 -5.47 19.22
N HIS A 238 7.57 -5.74 18.31
CA HIS A 238 7.22 -7.09 17.86
C HIS A 238 7.71 -7.43 16.45
N CYS A 239 8.07 -6.44 15.64
CA CYS A 239 8.46 -6.64 14.24
C CYS A 239 9.94 -6.30 13.96
N TRP A 240 10.61 -5.51 14.80
CA TRP A 240 12.03 -5.20 14.61
C TRP A 240 12.92 -6.37 15.03
N ASP A 241 13.81 -6.79 14.14
CA ASP A 241 14.87 -7.77 14.46
C ASP A 241 16.20 -7.04 14.63
N GLU A 242 16.66 -6.98 15.89
CA GLU A 242 17.94 -6.33 16.23
C GLU A 242 19.13 -7.04 15.60
N ARG A 243 19.07 -8.36 15.43
CA ARG A 243 20.14 -9.14 14.81
C ARG A 243 20.27 -8.84 13.33
N ASP A 244 19.15 -8.90 12.60
CA ASP A 244 19.12 -8.77 11.15
C ASP A 244 19.02 -7.30 10.69
N GLY A 245 18.67 -6.37 11.59
CA GLY A 245 18.59 -4.94 11.31
C GLY A 245 17.48 -4.57 10.34
N THR A 246 16.33 -5.21 10.47
CA THR A 246 15.17 -4.98 9.63
C THR A 246 13.86 -5.29 10.35
N PHE A 247 12.75 -4.87 9.79
CA PHE A 247 11.42 -5.25 10.24
C PHE A 247 10.95 -6.50 9.50
N TYR A 248 10.28 -7.38 10.23
CA TYR A 248 9.60 -8.55 9.68
C TYR A 248 8.14 -8.57 10.12
N SER A 249 7.28 -9.21 9.34
CA SER A 249 5.93 -9.57 9.78
C SER A 249 5.99 -10.48 11.02
N ALA A 250 4.96 -10.45 11.85
CA ALA A 250 4.91 -11.25 13.07
C ALA A 250 3.93 -12.40 12.96
N ASP A 251 4.33 -13.57 13.42
CA ASP A 251 3.49 -14.75 13.62
C ASP A 251 2.72 -14.63 14.94
N LEU A 252 1.41 -14.63 14.85
CA LEU A 252 0.47 -14.54 15.97
C LEU A 252 -0.14 -15.91 16.34
N ALA A 253 0.14 -16.96 15.57
CA ALA A 253 -0.43 -18.30 15.75
C ALA A 253 0.21 -19.06 16.94
N LEU A 254 0.23 -18.41 18.09
CA LEU A 254 0.72 -19.01 19.33
C LEU A 254 -0.45 -19.52 20.17
N ARG A 255 -0.31 -20.75 20.64
CA ARG A 255 -1.28 -21.28 21.61
C ARG A 255 -1.33 -20.37 22.84
N PRO A 256 -2.51 -19.97 23.31
CA PRO A 256 -2.63 -19.24 24.57
C PRO A 256 -1.96 -19.99 25.73
N VAL A 257 -1.40 -19.25 26.67
CA VAL A 257 -0.93 -19.85 27.93
C VAL A 257 -2.16 -20.26 28.74
N ASP A 258 -2.26 -21.55 29.03
CA ASP A 258 -3.36 -22.13 29.81
C ASP A 258 -2.82 -22.60 31.17
N ASP A 259 -3.24 -21.98 32.24
CA ASP A 259 -2.85 -22.34 33.61
C ASP A 259 -3.35 -23.75 34.01
N GLY A 260 -4.33 -24.29 33.29
CA GLY A 260 -4.84 -25.65 33.45
C GLY A 260 -4.02 -26.72 32.71
N ASP A 261 -3.05 -26.36 31.89
CA ASP A 261 -2.17 -27.29 31.19
C ASP A 261 -1.19 -27.96 32.18
N TRP A 262 -1.45 -29.24 32.52
CA TRP A 262 -0.66 -29.97 33.48
C TRP A 262 0.83 -30.11 33.09
N LEU A 263 1.14 -30.15 31.78
CA LEU A 263 2.51 -30.33 31.29
C LEU A 263 3.34 -29.02 31.35
N HIS A 264 2.67 -27.88 31.13
CA HIS A 264 3.33 -26.56 31.08
C HIS A 264 2.92 -25.65 32.23
N SER A 265 2.20 -26.18 33.22
CA SER A 265 1.76 -25.41 34.40
C SER A 265 2.93 -24.72 35.07
N GLY A 266 2.83 -23.42 35.27
CA GLY A 266 3.86 -22.58 35.89
C GLY A 266 5.03 -22.22 35.00
N ALA A 267 5.08 -22.65 33.75
CA ALA A 267 6.10 -22.22 32.79
C ALA A 267 5.72 -20.87 32.18
N PRO A 268 6.47 -19.78 32.42
CA PRO A 268 6.14 -18.50 31.85
C PRO A 268 6.49 -18.46 30.35
N ARG A 269 5.60 -17.87 29.54
CA ARG A 269 5.94 -17.45 28.20
C ARG A 269 6.08 -15.93 28.20
N HIS A 270 7.23 -15.42 27.74
CA HIS A 270 7.57 -14.00 27.75
C HIS A 270 7.39 -13.31 26.41
N TRP A 271 6.82 -13.99 25.42
CA TRP A 271 6.54 -13.43 24.07
C TRP A 271 5.14 -13.79 23.61
N ASP A 272 4.52 -12.83 22.89
CA ASP A 272 3.17 -12.96 22.35
C ASP A 272 3.15 -13.10 20.83
N SER A 273 4.31 -13.06 20.18
CA SER A 273 4.51 -13.24 18.75
C SER A 273 5.92 -13.76 18.45
N LEU A 274 6.10 -14.28 17.23
CA LEU A 274 7.41 -14.65 16.70
C LEU A 274 7.67 -13.90 15.39
N LEU A 275 8.92 -13.59 15.09
CA LEU A 275 9.28 -12.95 13.83
C LEU A 275 9.23 -13.96 12.68
N LEU A 276 8.48 -13.63 11.64
CA LEU A 276 8.51 -14.30 10.34
C LEU A 276 9.66 -13.72 9.52
N ARG A 277 10.85 -14.33 9.68
CA ARG A 277 12.05 -13.88 8.99
C ARG A 277 12.01 -14.24 7.51
N ILE A 278 11.15 -13.53 6.78
CA ILE A 278 10.97 -13.61 5.34
C ILE A 278 11.31 -12.24 4.77
N ASP A 279 12.38 -12.19 3.99
CA ASP A 279 12.89 -10.96 3.39
C ASP A 279 12.04 -10.52 2.19
N ASN A 280 11.03 -9.69 2.44
CA ASN A 280 10.21 -9.08 1.41
C ASN A 280 10.28 -7.54 1.44
N TRP A 281 9.84 -6.89 0.38
CA TRP A 281 9.90 -5.43 0.21
C TRP A 281 9.15 -4.65 1.29
N SER A 282 8.12 -5.24 1.87
CA SER A 282 7.33 -4.58 2.91
C SER A 282 8.12 -4.30 4.17
N SER A 283 9.27 -4.97 4.35
CA SER A 283 10.23 -4.67 5.42
C SER A 283 10.74 -3.23 5.40
N PHE A 284 10.67 -2.53 4.24
CA PHE A 284 11.09 -1.13 4.12
C PHE A 284 9.96 -0.14 4.41
N LEU A 285 8.72 -0.58 4.51
CA LEU A 285 7.56 0.31 4.70
C LEU A 285 7.55 1.07 6.03
N PRO A 286 8.12 0.57 7.14
CA PRO A 286 8.29 1.37 8.35
C PRO A 286 9.11 2.64 8.14
N MET A 287 10.05 2.68 7.18
CA MET A 287 10.73 3.91 6.78
C MET A 287 9.76 4.87 6.08
N TRP A 288 9.03 4.40 5.08
CA TRP A 288 8.02 5.21 4.40
C TRP A 288 6.98 5.76 5.39
N ALA A 289 6.49 4.93 6.29
CA ALA A 289 5.51 5.32 7.29
C ALA A 289 6.07 6.30 8.35
N GLY A 290 7.39 6.31 8.57
CA GLY A 290 8.03 7.15 9.60
C GLY A 290 8.04 6.50 10.98
N MET A 291 7.94 5.18 11.05
CA MET A 291 7.98 4.42 12.30
C MET A 291 9.40 4.06 12.74
N ALA A 292 10.35 3.91 11.80
CA ALA A 292 11.72 3.57 12.11
C ALA A 292 12.47 4.73 12.79
N THR A 293 13.45 4.41 13.62
CA THR A 293 14.45 5.40 14.05
C THR A 293 15.47 5.65 12.95
N GLN A 294 16.26 6.72 13.05
CA GLN A 294 17.34 6.99 12.08
C GLN A 294 18.38 5.86 12.03
N GLU A 295 18.69 5.25 13.16
CA GLU A 295 19.62 4.12 13.24
C GLU A 295 19.02 2.86 12.57
N GLN A 296 17.76 2.56 12.83
CA GLN A 296 17.06 1.46 12.16
C GLN A 296 17.02 1.67 10.65
N ALA A 297 16.67 2.87 10.19
CA ALA A 297 16.64 3.23 8.77
C ALA A 297 18.02 3.03 8.12
N GLN A 298 19.11 3.41 8.79
CA GLN A 298 20.47 3.23 8.28
C GLN A 298 20.79 1.74 8.05
N ARG A 299 20.40 0.85 8.96
CA ARG A 299 20.60 -0.61 8.84
C ARG A 299 19.76 -1.19 7.70
N MET A 300 18.50 -0.74 7.57
CA MET A 300 17.60 -1.18 6.50
C MET A 300 18.12 -0.76 5.13
N VAL A 301 18.65 0.46 4.98
CA VAL A 301 19.27 0.93 3.73
C VAL A 301 20.48 0.11 3.34
N GLN A 302 21.32 -0.33 4.30
CA GLN A 302 22.42 -1.25 4.00
C GLN A 302 21.91 -2.56 3.38
N ARG A 303 20.80 -3.10 3.88
CA ARG A 303 20.17 -4.31 3.30
C ARG A 303 19.57 -4.04 1.91
N SER A 304 18.97 -2.88 1.68
CA SER A 304 18.40 -2.54 0.38
C SER A 304 19.43 -2.46 -0.74
N ARG A 305 20.71 -2.19 -0.41
CA ARG A 305 21.82 -2.11 -1.37
C ARG A 305 22.36 -3.46 -1.82
N GLU A 306 22.01 -4.55 -1.13
CA GLU A 306 22.55 -5.87 -1.42
C GLU A 306 21.97 -6.44 -2.72
N THR A 307 22.82 -6.64 -3.73
CA THR A 307 22.43 -7.15 -5.05
C THR A 307 21.98 -8.61 -5.03
N ARG A 308 22.45 -9.39 -4.04
CA ARG A 308 22.04 -10.79 -3.85
C ARG A 308 20.65 -10.93 -3.25
N THR A 309 20.09 -9.85 -2.69
CA THR A 309 18.76 -9.84 -2.06
C THR A 309 17.81 -8.93 -2.81
N PHE A 310 17.79 -7.64 -2.48
CA PHE A 310 16.77 -6.70 -2.95
C PHE A 310 17.21 -5.86 -4.15
N ASN A 311 18.47 -5.41 -4.21
CA ASN A 311 18.93 -4.47 -5.22
C ASN A 311 19.08 -5.15 -6.59
N ALA A 312 18.15 -4.90 -7.49
CA ALA A 312 18.18 -5.38 -8.88
C ALA A 312 18.57 -4.26 -9.86
N ASN A 313 18.73 -4.62 -11.13
CA ASN A 313 19.07 -3.67 -12.20
C ASN A 313 18.00 -2.59 -12.39
N TYR A 314 16.73 -2.90 -12.06
CA TYR A 314 15.60 -2.02 -12.33
C TYR A 314 14.80 -1.63 -11.07
N GLY A 315 15.34 -1.89 -9.89
CA GLY A 315 14.72 -1.47 -8.64
C GLY A 315 14.83 -2.48 -7.51
N VAL A 316 13.84 -2.47 -6.64
CA VAL A 316 13.77 -3.32 -5.45
C VAL A 316 12.92 -4.56 -5.74
N ARG A 317 13.52 -5.75 -5.60
CA ARG A 317 12.77 -7.01 -5.68
C ARG A 317 11.72 -7.07 -4.59
N THR A 318 10.52 -7.52 -4.92
CA THR A 318 9.45 -7.68 -3.94
C THR A 318 9.70 -8.82 -2.94
N LEU A 319 10.48 -9.80 -3.33
CA LEU A 319 11.01 -10.83 -2.44
C LEU A 319 12.51 -10.96 -2.69
N SER A 320 13.29 -11.13 -1.62
CA SER A 320 14.73 -11.35 -1.71
C SER A 320 15.06 -12.55 -2.60
N ALA A 321 16.05 -12.41 -3.49
CA ALA A 321 16.47 -13.50 -4.37
C ALA A 321 17.09 -14.70 -3.61
N LEU A 322 17.35 -14.57 -2.32
CA LEU A 322 17.80 -15.66 -1.45
C LEU A 322 16.65 -16.42 -0.79
N GLU A 323 15.42 -15.93 -0.88
CA GLU A 323 14.26 -16.60 -0.32
C GLU A 323 13.90 -17.87 -1.10
N LYS A 324 13.45 -18.90 -0.38
CA LYS A 324 13.11 -20.19 -0.99
C LYS A 324 11.93 -20.12 -1.95
N MET A 325 11.02 -19.17 -1.73
CA MET A 325 9.85 -18.95 -2.58
C MET A 325 10.12 -17.97 -3.72
N TYR A 326 11.34 -17.45 -3.88
CA TYR A 326 11.68 -16.55 -4.98
C TYR A 326 11.37 -17.23 -6.33
N ASP A 327 10.40 -16.68 -7.06
CA ASP A 327 10.00 -17.20 -8.38
C ASP A 327 9.45 -16.04 -9.24
N LEU A 328 10.07 -15.82 -10.40
CA LEU A 328 9.69 -14.75 -11.32
C LEU A 328 8.59 -15.18 -12.30
N ARG A 329 8.22 -16.45 -12.30
CA ARG A 329 7.15 -16.96 -13.15
C ARG A 329 5.80 -16.71 -12.52
N ALA A 330 4.87 -16.14 -13.30
CA ALA A 330 3.49 -16.04 -12.86
C ALA A 330 2.93 -17.45 -12.57
N SER A 331 2.30 -17.59 -11.40
CA SER A 331 1.54 -18.77 -11.02
C SER A 331 0.10 -18.68 -11.56
N ASN A 332 -0.81 -19.51 -11.05
CA ASN A 332 -2.24 -19.43 -11.40
C ASN A 332 -2.88 -18.07 -11.00
N ASN A 333 -2.37 -17.41 -9.96
CA ASN A 333 -2.66 -16.01 -9.69
C ASN A 333 -1.72 -15.16 -10.56
N PRO A 334 -2.24 -14.29 -11.43
CA PRO A 334 -1.41 -13.43 -12.27
C PRO A 334 -0.62 -12.37 -11.47
N SER A 335 -1.04 -12.05 -10.25
CA SER A 335 -0.39 -11.07 -9.38
C SER A 335 0.76 -11.74 -8.61
N ASN A 336 2.00 -11.58 -9.10
CA ASN A 336 3.18 -12.24 -8.55
C ASN A 336 4.09 -11.28 -7.77
N TRP A 337 4.20 -11.49 -6.45
CA TRP A 337 5.05 -10.71 -5.52
C TRP A 337 6.29 -11.50 -5.04
N LEU A 338 6.63 -12.61 -5.69
CA LEU A 338 7.75 -13.46 -5.33
C LEU A 338 9.08 -13.04 -5.99
N GLY A 339 9.30 -11.75 -6.18
CA GLY A 339 10.56 -11.20 -6.65
C GLY A 339 10.53 -10.21 -7.81
N PRO A 340 9.47 -10.14 -8.66
CA PRO A 340 9.37 -9.12 -9.70
C PRO A 340 9.47 -7.68 -9.16
N ILE A 341 9.79 -6.74 -10.05
CA ILE A 341 9.75 -5.31 -9.74
C ILE A 341 8.34 -4.78 -9.97
N TRP A 342 7.79 -4.12 -8.98
CA TRP A 342 6.52 -3.41 -9.05
C TRP A 342 6.73 -1.90 -8.90
N GLY A 343 5.96 -1.09 -9.63
CA GLY A 343 6.04 0.37 -9.51
C GLY A 343 5.80 0.88 -8.09
N ILE A 344 4.82 0.29 -7.40
CA ILE A 344 4.51 0.61 -6.00
C ILE A 344 5.67 0.29 -5.04
N SER A 345 6.35 -0.86 -5.21
CA SER A 345 7.47 -1.22 -4.32
C SER A 345 8.64 -0.24 -4.48
N ASN A 346 8.99 0.08 -5.73
CA ASN A 346 10.02 1.09 -6.00
C ASN A 346 9.64 2.45 -5.40
N TYR A 347 8.38 2.87 -5.58
CA TYR A 347 7.92 4.17 -5.10
C TYR A 347 7.92 4.28 -3.58
N LEU A 348 7.35 3.34 -2.86
CA LEU A 348 7.26 3.42 -1.39
C LEU A 348 8.64 3.29 -0.73
N VAL A 349 9.55 2.47 -1.30
CA VAL A 349 10.94 2.43 -0.85
C VAL A 349 11.65 3.76 -1.13
N PHE A 350 11.49 4.32 -2.32
CA PHE A 350 12.02 5.64 -2.68
C PHE A 350 11.55 6.73 -1.69
N ARG A 351 10.26 6.76 -1.34
CA ARG A 351 9.73 7.73 -0.37
C ARG A 351 10.31 7.53 1.04
N GLY A 352 10.51 6.27 1.43
CA GLY A 352 11.20 5.95 2.69
C GLY A 352 12.64 6.46 2.71
N LEU A 353 13.40 6.25 1.64
CA LEU A 353 14.76 6.75 1.48
C LEU A 353 14.82 8.29 1.57
N GLN A 354 13.92 8.98 0.89
CA GLN A 354 13.83 10.45 0.96
C GLN A 354 13.56 10.94 2.38
N LYS A 355 12.60 10.32 3.07
CA LYS A 355 12.16 10.71 4.42
C LYS A 355 13.30 10.68 5.44
N TYR A 356 14.24 9.74 5.28
CA TYR A 356 15.38 9.57 6.18
C TYR A 356 16.69 10.18 5.64
N GLY A 357 16.63 10.93 4.52
CA GLY A 357 17.77 11.67 3.97
C GLY A 357 18.78 10.83 3.20
N PHE A 358 18.43 9.60 2.79
CA PHE A 358 19.27 8.75 1.92
C PHE A 358 19.07 9.12 0.44
N LEU A 359 19.45 10.35 0.09
CA LEU A 359 19.09 10.95 -1.20
C LEU A 359 19.84 10.32 -2.39
N ASP A 360 21.05 9.82 -2.19
CA ASP A 360 21.79 9.13 -3.25
C ASP A 360 21.12 7.78 -3.60
N ASP A 361 20.68 7.02 -2.59
CA ASP A 361 19.94 5.77 -2.81
C ASP A 361 18.57 6.03 -3.44
N ALA A 362 17.89 7.09 -3.02
CA ALA A 362 16.63 7.53 -3.62
C ALA A 362 16.82 7.91 -5.10
N ARG A 363 17.92 8.61 -5.44
CA ARG A 363 18.28 8.96 -6.81
C ARG A 363 18.55 7.74 -7.67
N GLU A 364 19.38 6.80 -7.18
CA GLU A 364 19.64 5.54 -7.89
C GLU A 364 18.34 4.77 -8.17
N LEU A 365 17.45 4.65 -7.19
CA LEU A 365 16.18 3.94 -7.36
C LEU A 365 15.24 4.65 -8.34
N ALA A 366 15.18 5.97 -8.31
CA ALA A 366 14.41 6.78 -9.25
C ALA A 366 14.94 6.61 -10.68
N GLU A 367 16.25 6.67 -10.89
CA GLU A 367 16.90 6.46 -12.20
C GLU A 367 16.60 5.07 -12.77
N LYS A 368 16.68 4.00 -11.92
CA LYS A 368 16.33 2.62 -12.30
C LYS A 368 14.87 2.51 -12.72
N THR A 369 13.96 3.16 -12.02
CA THR A 369 12.52 3.12 -12.33
C THR A 369 12.21 3.87 -13.63
N VAL A 370 12.80 5.06 -13.83
CA VAL A 370 12.67 5.82 -15.09
C VAL A 370 13.23 5.02 -16.27
N MET A 371 14.38 4.35 -16.08
CA MET A 371 14.98 3.49 -17.10
C MET A 371 14.06 2.32 -17.45
N LEU A 372 13.48 1.65 -16.45
CA LEU A 372 12.59 0.50 -16.62
C LEU A 372 11.36 0.88 -17.46
N PHE A 373 10.63 1.88 -17.01
CA PHE A 373 9.38 2.30 -17.65
C PHE A 373 9.60 2.99 -18.98
N GLY A 374 10.69 3.76 -19.11
CA GLY A 374 11.05 4.39 -20.39
C GLY A 374 11.40 3.38 -21.47
N ARG A 375 12.10 2.29 -21.12
CA ARG A 375 12.37 1.18 -22.04
C ARG A 375 11.10 0.44 -22.45
N ASP A 376 10.21 0.18 -21.50
CA ASP A 376 8.93 -0.48 -21.78
C ASP A 376 8.10 0.34 -22.77
N LEU A 377 7.96 1.63 -22.55
CA LEU A 377 7.28 2.54 -23.49
C LEU A 377 7.93 2.57 -24.85
N GLU A 378 9.26 2.64 -24.93
CA GLU A 378 9.98 2.66 -26.21
C GLU A 378 9.80 1.36 -27.00
N GLN A 379 9.72 0.21 -26.33
CA GLN A 379 9.63 -1.11 -26.95
C GLN A 379 8.20 -1.56 -27.22
N ASN A 380 7.29 -1.27 -26.31
CA ASN A 380 5.93 -1.83 -26.28
C ASN A 380 4.81 -0.80 -26.44
N GLY A 381 5.14 0.50 -26.33
CA GLY A 381 4.17 1.60 -26.44
C GLY A 381 3.20 1.72 -25.26
N CYS A 382 3.42 0.97 -24.18
CA CYS A 382 2.58 1.00 -22.98
C CYS A 382 3.39 0.58 -21.74
N LEU A 383 2.83 0.78 -20.56
CA LEU A 383 3.36 0.26 -19.29
C LEU A 383 2.67 -1.07 -18.95
N HIS A 384 3.39 -1.92 -18.23
CA HIS A 384 2.91 -3.20 -17.74
C HIS A 384 2.83 -3.22 -16.20
N GLU A 385 2.16 -4.21 -15.65
CA GLU A 385 1.86 -4.30 -14.23
C GLU A 385 3.12 -4.53 -13.39
N TYR A 386 4.00 -5.47 -13.80
CA TYR A 386 5.28 -5.73 -13.14
C TYR A 386 6.33 -6.31 -14.10
N TYR A 387 7.59 -6.36 -13.66
CA TYR A 387 8.72 -6.54 -14.53
C TYR A 387 9.76 -7.52 -13.96
N HIS A 388 10.49 -8.17 -14.86
CA HIS A 388 11.64 -9.00 -14.50
C HIS A 388 12.77 -8.11 -13.91
N PRO A 389 13.31 -8.43 -12.71
CA PRO A 389 14.23 -7.56 -11.99
C PRO A 389 15.57 -7.31 -12.70
N ASP A 390 16.07 -8.29 -13.46
CA ASP A 390 17.40 -8.22 -14.06
C ASP A 390 17.38 -7.86 -15.55
N SER A 391 16.34 -8.26 -16.31
CA SER A 391 16.20 -7.91 -17.72
C SER A 391 15.36 -6.68 -18.00
N GLY A 392 14.42 -6.33 -17.08
CA GLY A 392 13.43 -5.30 -17.28
C GLY A 392 12.31 -5.68 -18.24
N GLU A 393 12.21 -6.97 -18.62
CA GLU A 393 11.12 -7.44 -19.46
C GLU A 393 9.78 -7.37 -18.72
N PRO A 394 8.70 -6.87 -19.37
CA PRO A 394 7.37 -6.86 -18.78
C PRO A 394 6.83 -8.28 -18.64
N ILE A 395 6.10 -8.57 -17.55
CA ILE A 395 5.62 -9.93 -17.26
C ILE A 395 4.10 -10.04 -17.41
N MET A 396 3.33 -9.08 -16.91
CA MET A 396 1.87 -9.15 -16.93
C MET A 396 1.21 -7.83 -17.31
N THR A 397 -0.05 -7.91 -17.58
CA THR A 397 -1.10 -6.89 -17.82
C THR A 397 -0.61 -5.64 -18.53
N ARG A 398 -0.81 -5.64 -19.85
CA ARG A 398 -0.56 -4.44 -20.69
C ARG A 398 -1.51 -3.30 -20.32
N ASN A 399 -1.05 -2.09 -20.56
CA ASN A 399 -1.81 -0.85 -20.33
C ASN A 399 -2.22 -0.69 -18.86
N PHE A 400 -1.36 -1.14 -17.95
CA PHE A 400 -1.50 -0.91 -16.53
C PHE A 400 -0.84 0.44 -16.17
N GLN A 401 -1.62 1.42 -15.80
CA GLN A 401 -1.17 2.76 -15.48
C GLN A 401 -0.94 2.94 -13.97
N ASN A 402 -2.01 3.04 -13.22
CA ASN A 402 -2.08 3.09 -11.76
C ASN A 402 -0.80 3.64 -11.08
N TRP A 403 -0.23 2.87 -10.16
CA TRP A 403 1.00 3.21 -9.43
C TRP A 403 2.26 3.33 -10.30
N ASN A 404 2.24 2.88 -11.57
CA ASN A 404 3.35 3.16 -12.46
C ASN A 404 3.49 4.67 -12.76
N PHE A 405 2.39 5.43 -12.66
CA PHE A 405 2.40 6.88 -12.81
C PHE A 405 3.09 7.61 -11.66
N LEU A 406 3.35 6.93 -10.54
CA LEU A 406 4.15 7.46 -9.42
C LEU A 406 5.61 7.74 -9.83
N VAL A 407 6.05 7.28 -10.99
CA VAL A 407 7.35 7.67 -11.56
C VAL A 407 7.47 9.17 -11.79
N LEU A 408 6.36 9.91 -11.90
CA LEU A 408 6.37 11.37 -12.00
C LEU A 408 6.95 12.05 -10.76
N GLN A 409 6.67 11.51 -9.56
CA GLN A 409 7.28 12.00 -8.33
C GLN A 409 8.79 11.75 -8.30
N MET A 410 9.23 10.60 -8.83
CA MET A 410 10.65 10.28 -8.98
C MET A 410 11.32 11.21 -10.00
N ILE A 411 10.66 11.49 -11.11
CA ILE A 411 11.14 12.45 -12.13
C ILE A 411 11.23 13.87 -11.53
N ALA A 412 10.20 14.31 -10.79
CA ALA A 412 10.24 15.62 -10.12
C ALA A 412 11.43 15.73 -9.17
N PHE A 413 11.73 14.67 -8.41
CA PHE A 413 12.90 14.61 -7.54
C PHE A 413 14.23 14.68 -8.32
N LEU A 414 14.34 13.93 -9.43
CA LEU A 414 15.54 13.94 -10.28
C LEU A 414 15.82 15.31 -10.91
N GLU A 415 14.78 16.08 -11.13
CA GLU A 415 14.84 17.46 -11.67
C GLU A 415 14.88 18.53 -10.57
N ASP A 416 15.09 18.14 -9.30
CA ASP A 416 15.11 19.04 -8.14
C ASP A 416 13.82 19.90 -8.00
N ARG A 417 12.69 19.35 -8.43
CA ARG A 417 11.35 19.96 -8.29
C ARG A 417 10.61 19.42 -7.06
N ALA A 418 9.58 20.14 -6.64
CA ALA A 418 8.73 19.71 -5.54
C ALA A 418 8.05 18.35 -5.85
N VAL A 419 8.14 17.43 -4.91
CA VAL A 419 7.51 16.11 -4.98
C VAL A 419 6.18 16.16 -4.22
N ALA A 420 5.09 15.83 -4.91
CA ALA A 420 3.77 15.77 -4.29
C ALA A 420 3.74 14.71 -3.17
N SER A 421 3.12 15.06 -2.04
CA SER A 421 2.98 14.17 -0.88
C SER A 421 1.80 13.22 -1.03
N GLU A 422 1.82 12.09 -0.34
CA GLU A 422 0.72 11.11 -0.26
C GLU A 422 -0.47 11.62 0.58
N PHE A 423 -0.22 12.40 1.60
CA PHE A 423 -1.16 13.20 2.38
C PHE A 423 -0.42 14.19 3.26
#